data_52fedc9e02e3ec7194f08ed165700c89
#
_entry.id   52fedc9e02e3ec7194f08ed165700c89
#
_cell.length_a   1.000
_cell.length_b   1.000
_cell.length_c   1.000
_cell.angle_alpha   90.00
_cell.angle_beta   90.00
_cell.angle_gamma   90.00
#
_symmetry.space_group_name_H-M   'P 1'
#
loop_
_entity.id
_entity.type
_entity.pdbx_description
1 polymer ?
#
loop_
_entity_poly.entity_id
_entity_poly.type
_entity_poly.pdbx_seq_one_letter_code
_entity_poly.pdbx_strand_id
1 'polypeptide(L)'
;LSYEAEKEQDLEKLVNFQSRKEKLEKQLKNQENLLNDASAGLTEIRKKWAGELEKKIIQGLQDLNFLNVEFYISFKEKETFTPQGKDSISFMISTNPGEPVLPLQKVVSGGELSRIMLAIKTLLADKDQTETLIFDEIDTGISGRTAQKVAEKMKVIGENHQVLCITHLPQIASQ
;
A
#
# COMPACT_ATOMS: atom_id res chain seq x y z
N LEU A 1 49.99 -6.86 47.78
CA LEU A 1 48.62 -6.56 48.20
C LEU A 1 47.89 -5.62 47.20
N SER A 2 48.53 -4.61 46.64
CA SER A 2 47.89 -3.68 45.67
C SER A 2 47.61 -4.32 44.29
N TYR A 3 48.54 -5.14 43.79
CA TYR A 3 48.44 -5.76 42.49
C TYR A 3 47.39 -6.88 42.45
N GLU A 4 47.27 -7.68 43.48
CA GLU A 4 46.24 -8.74 43.58
C GLU A 4 44.82 -8.14 43.63
N ALA A 5 44.61 -7.08 44.41
CA ALA A 5 43.32 -6.40 44.48
C ALA A 5 42.93 -5.76 43.16
N GLU A 6 43.86 -5.23 42.38
CA GLU A 6 43.60 -4.68 41.04
C GLU A 6 43.18 -5.77 40.06
N LYS A 7 43.88 -6.95 40.09
CA LYS A 7 43.53 -8.08 39.26
C LYS A 7 42.20 -8.73 39.59
N GLU A 8 41.85 -8.79 40.87
CA GLU A 8 40.52 -9.23 41.35
C GLU A 8 39.43 -8.32 40.86
N GLN A 9 39.58 -6.99 40.91
CA GLN A 9 38.62 -6.04 40.34
C GLN A 9 38.49 -6.18 38.83
N ASP A 10 39.56 -6.37 38.09
CA ASP A 10 39.49 -6.56 36.66
C ASP A 10 38.79 -7.88 36.26
N LEU A 11 39.02 -8.94 37.03
CA LEU A 11 38.35 -10.23 36.85
C LEU A 11 36.83 -10.07 37.13
N GLU A 12 36.46 -9.38 38.20
CA GLU A 12 35.04 -9.12 38.52
C GLU A 12 34.33 -8.29 37.45
N LYS A 13 34.98 -7.26 36.88
CA LYS A 13 34.49 -6.51 35.72
C LYS A 13 34.29 -7.38 34.49
N LEU A 14 35.21 -8.25 34.18
CA LEU A 14 35.13 -9.17 33.04
C LEU A 14 34.00 -10.20 33.21
N VAL A 15 33.83 -10.77 34.40
CA VAL A 15 32.75 -11.73 34.70
C VAL A 15 31.39 -11.02 34.59
N ASN A 16 31.27 -9.82 35.17
CA ASN A 16 30.06 -9.02 35.08
C ASN A 16 29.75 -8.60 33.66
N PHE A 17 30.75 -8.25 32.86
CA PHE A 17 30.59 -7.94 31.44
C PHE A 17 30.09 -9.14 30.64
N GLN A 18 30.67 -10.33 30.84
CA GLN A 18 30.24 -11.54 30.17
C GLN A 18 28.78 -11.90 30.50
N SER A 19 28.42 -11.90 31.76
CA SER A 19 27.06 -12.18 32.22
C SER A 19 26.05 -11.16 31.66
N ARG A 20 26.42 -9.88 31.62
CA ARG A 20 25.60 -8.81 31.05
C ARG A 20 25.45 -8.98 29.53
N LYS A 21 26.51 -9.35 28.83
CA LYS A 21 26.48 -9.64 27.36
C LYS A 21 25.52 -10.77 27.07
N GLU A 22 25.62 -11.91 27.74
CA GLU A 22 24.74 -13.07 27.55
C GLU A 22 23.27 -12.71 27.82
N LYS A 23 23.01 -11.93 28.85
CA LYS A 23 21.66 -11.44 29.16
C LYS A 23 21.10 -10.55 28.04
N LEU A 24 21.91 -9.64 27.51
CA LEU A 24 21.52 -8.75 26.41
C LEU A 24 21.30 -9.52 25.11
N GLU A 25 22.16 -10.47 24.79
CA GLU A 25 21.99 -11.35 23.61
C GLU A 25 20.70 -12.18 23.68
N LYS A 26 20.39 -12.70 24.87
CA LYS A 26 19.13 -13.42 25.09
C LYS A 26 17.91 -12.50 24.95
N GLN A 27 18.00 -11.28 25.51
CA GLN A 27 16.93 -10.29 25.35
C GLN A 27 16.75 -9.87 23.90
N LEU A 28 17.83 -9.62 23.17
CA LEU A 28 17.80 -9.28 21.75
C LEU A 28 17.09 -10.39 20.95
N LYS A 29 17.52 -11.63 21.10
CA LYS A 29 16.91 -12.78 20.43
C LYS A 29 15.42 -12.92 20.72
N ASN A 30 15.02 -12.69 21.97
CA ASN A 30 13.60 -12.72 22.34
C ASN A 30 12.81 -11.60 21.65
N GLN A 31 13.36 -10.38 21.58
CA GLN A 31 12.71 -9.26 20.89
C GLN A 31 12.61 -9.50 19.38
N GLU A 32 13.65 -10.05 18.77
CA GLU A 32 13.64 -10.44 17.35
C GLU A 32 12.55 -11.48 17.05
N ASN A 33 12.38 -12.48 17.91
CA ASN A 33 11.32 -13.47 17.76
C ASN A 33 9.93 -12.82 17.86
N LEU A 34 9.70 -11.95 18.85
CA LEU A 34 8.43 -11.22 18.99
C LEU A 34 8.12 -10.34 17.79
N LEU A 35 9.13 -9.65 17.24
CA LEU A 35 8.98 -8.84 16.04
C LEU A 35 8.68 -9.71 14.79
N ASN A 36 9.30 -10.87 14.67
CA ASN A 36 9.02 -11.80 13.59
C ASN A 36 7.57 -12.32 13.67
N ASP A 37 7.12 -12.76 14.84
CA ASP A 37 5.76 -13.26 15.04
C ASP A 37 4.70 -12.17 14.77
N ALA A 38 4.92 -10.97 15.29
CA ALA A 38 4.03 -9.82 15.05
C ALA A 38 3.99 -9.43 13.55
N SER A 39 5.15 -9.42 12.89
CA SER A 39 5.23 -9.13 11.45
C SER A 39 4.56 -10.19 10.60
N ALA A 40 4.73 -11.47 10.93
CA ALA A 40 4.07 -12.57 10.24
C ALA A 40 2.54 -12.49 10.38
N GLY A 41 2.03 -12.26 11.58
CA GLY A 41 0.62 -12.05 11.82
C GLY A 41 0.04 -10.87 11.04
N LEU A 42 0.78 -9.76 10.97
CA LEU A 42 0.38 -8.60 10.17
C LEU A 42 0.33 -8.94 8.66
N THR A 43 1.31 -9.68 8.16
CA THR A 43 1.36 -10.13 6.76
C THR A 43 0.17 -11.02 6.41
N GLU A 44 -0.20 -11.95 7.28
CA GLU A 44 -1.36 -12.83 7.07
C GLU A 44 -2.66 -12.03 6.98
N ILE A 45 -2.87 -11.09 7.90
CA ILE A 45 -4.04 -10.22 7.88
C ILE A 45 -4.09 -9.40 6.59
N ARG A 46 -2.97 -8.81 6.18
CA ARG A 46 -2.87 -8.03 4.94
C ARG A 46 -3.19 -8.86 3.71
N LYS A 47 -2.62 -10.07 3.59
CA LYS A 47 -2.89 -10.98 2.47
C LYS A 47 -4.35 -11.39 2.40
N LYS A 48 -4.97 -11.67 3.54
CA LYS A 48 -6.40 -11.97 3.61
C LYS A 48 -7.26 -10.84 3.03
N TRP A 49 -7.01 -9.60 3.46
CA TRP A 49 -7.77 -8.45 2.99
C TRP A 49 -7.38 -7.98 1.59
N ALA A 50 -6.14 -8.25 1.16
CA ALA A 50 -5.70 -7.94 -0.21
C ALA A 50 -6.56 -8.64 -1.25
N GLY A 51 -6.86 -9.94 -1.09
CA GLY A 51 -7.70 -10.67 -2.02
C GLY A 51 -9.13 -10.14 -2.14
N GLU A 52 -9.71 -9.60 -1.06
CA GLU A 52 -11.00 -8.93 -1.10
C GLU A 52 -10.92 -7.56 -1.79
N LEU A 53 -9.84 -6.81 -1.52
CA LEU A 53 -9.59 -5.51 -2.12
C LEU A 53 -9.35 -5.63 -3.64
N GLU A 54 -8.57 -6.62 -4.07
CA GLU A 54 -8.31 -6.93 -5.49
C GLU A 54 -9.62 -7.13 -6.25
N LYS A 55 -10.51 -7.98 -5.76
CA LYS A 55 -11.81 -8.24 -6.39
C LYS A 55 -12.64 -6.98 -6.57
N LYS A 56 -12.70 -6.14 -5.53
CA LYS A 56 -13.46 -4.89 -5.55
C LYS A 56 -12.85 -3.86 -6.50
N ILE A 57 -11.51 -3.76 -6.56
CA ILE A 57 -10.81 -2.87 -7.50
C ILE A 57 -11.05 -3.34 -8.93
N ILE A 58 -10.91 -4.64 -9.23
CA ILE A 58 -11.19 -5.19 -10.56
C ILE A 58 -12.62 -4.87 -10.99
N GLN A 59 -13.61 -5.08 -10.12
CA GLN A 59 -15.00 -4.72 -10.41
C GLN A 59 -15.15 -3.23 -10.71
N GLY A 60 -14.54 -2.37 -9.90
CA GLY A 60 -14.57 -0.92 -10.08
C GLY A 60 -13.92 -0.47 -11.39
N LEU A 61 -12.86 -1.16 -11.84
CA LEU A 61 -12.18 -0.91 -13.10
C LEU A 61 -13.00 -1.41 -14.30
N GLN A 62 -13.66 -2.56 -14.19
CA GLN A 62 -14.56 -3.07 -15.24
C GLN A 62 -15.74 -2.10 -15.49
N ASP A 63 -16.30 -1.48 -14.44
CA ASP A 63 -17.31 -0.43 -14.56
C ASP A 63 -16.79 0.77 -15.39
N LEU A 64 -15.50 1.05 -15.34
CA LEU A 64 -14.82 2.12 -16.09
C LEU A 64 -14.26 1.67 -17.46
N ASN A 65 -14.75 0.53 -17.96
CA ASN A 65 -14.44 -0.03 -19.27
C ASN A 65 -13.02 -0.65 -19.40
N PHE A 66 -12.38 -1.02 -18.28
CA PHE A 66 -11.18 -1.87 -18.29
C PHE A 66 -11.60 -3.35 -18.32
N LEU A 67 -12.06 -3.83 -19.47
CA LEU A 67 -12.74 -5.13 -19.59
C LEU A 67 -11.82 -6.33 -19.33
N ASN A 68 -10.54 -6.20 -19.62
CA ASN A 68 -9.54 -7.27 -19.51
C ASN A 68 -8.41 -6.89 -18.56
N VAL A 69 -8.73 -6.16 -17.49
CA VAL A 69 -7.75 -5.71 -16.50
C VAL A 69 -7.25 -6.89 -15.66
N GLU A 70 -5.94 -6.98 -15.52
CA GLU A 70 -5.29 -7.80 -14.52
C GLU A 70 -4.82 -6.89 -13.38
N PHE A 71 -5.22 -7.18 -12.16
CA PHE A 71 -4.83 -6.41 -10.98
C PHE A 71 -4.55 -7.35 -9.82
N TYR A 72 -3.42 -7.18 -9.15
CA TYR A 72 -3.10 -7.87 -7.91
C TYR A 72 -2.18 -7.06 -7.00
N ILE A 73 -2.16 -7.40 -5.73
CA ILE A 73 -1.33 -6.77 -4.71
C ILE A 73 -0.12 -7.67 -4.44
N SER A 74 1.06 -7.21 -4.83
CA SER A 74 2.32 -7.92 -4.63
C SER A 74 2.89 -7.65 -3.25
N PHE A 75 3.29 -8.71 -2.55
CA PHE A 75 3.98 -8.66 -1.26
C PHE A 75 5.40 -9.16 -1.43
N LYS A 76 6.37 -8.33 -1.05
CA LYS A 76 7.78 -8.71 -0.95
C LYS A 76 8.26 -8.49 0.47
N GLU A 77 9.04 -9.42 1.01
CA GLU A 77 9.63 -9.26 2.33
C GLU A 77 10.84 -8.32 2.26
N LYS A 78 10.92 -7.38 3.20
CA LYS A 78 12.09 -6.52 3.41
C LYS A 78 13.10 -7.22 4.31
N GLU A 79 14.38 -6.94 4.11
CA GLU A 79 15.45 -7.48 4.94
C GLU A 79 15.40 -6.96 6.39
N THR A 80 14.89 -5.74 6.59
CA THR A 80 14.84 -5.07 7.89
C THR A 80 13.41 -4.80 8.35
N PHE A 81 13.21 -4.80 9.66
CA PHE A 81 11.94 -4.37 10.27
C PHE A 81 11.71 -2.88 10.08
N THR A 82 10.47 -2.52 9.82
CA THR A 82 10.00 -1.13 9.81
C THR A 82 8.84 -0.97 10.80
N PRO A 83 8.45 0.26 11.17
CA PRO A 83 7.25 0.48 11.98
C PRO A 83 5.97 -0.10 11.39
N GLN A 84 5.95 -0.35 10.06
CA GLN A 84 4.85 -0.97 9.34
C GLN A 84 5.05 -2.48 9.10
N GLY A 85 6.02 -3.11 9.76
CA GLY A 85 6.38 -4.52 9.58
C GLY A 85 7.40 -4.74 8.47
N LYS A 86 7.47 -5.95 7.94
CA LYS A 86 8.44 -6.37 6.91
C LYS A 86 7.90 -6.38 5.48
N ASP A 87 6.63 -6.06 5.27
CA ASP A 87 6.06 -6.10 3.93
C ASP A 87 6.45 -4.88 3.10
N SER A 88 6.87 -5.12 1.85
CA SER A 88 6.87 -4.15 0.76
C SER A 88 5.69 -4.47 -0.14
N ILE A 89 4.70 -3.58 -0.19
CA ILE A 89 3.45 -3.79 -0.90
C ILE A 89 3.48 -2.95 -2.17
N SER A 90 3.09 -3.55 -3.30
CA SER A 90 2.97 -2.87 -4.59
C SER A 90 1.69 -3.28 -5.30
N PHE A 91 0.94 -2.32 -5.80
CA PHE A 91 -0.18 -2.56 -6.70
C PHE A 91 0.35 -2.82 -8.10
N MET A 92 -0.04 -3.96 -8.65
CA MET A 92 0.38 -4.43 -9.96
C MET A 92 -0.82 -4.45 -10.89
N ILE A 93 -0.65 -3.91 -12.11
CA ILE A 93 -1.76 -3.79 -13.06
C ILE A 93 -1.29 -4.00 -14.50
N SER A 94 -2.15 -4.61 -15.32
CA SER A 94 -2.14 -4.56 -16.77
C SER A 94 -3.54 -4.17 -17.23
N THR A 95 -3.65 -3.18 -18.10
CA THR A 95 -4.94 -2.67 -18.60
C THR A 95 -5.35 -3.31 -19.92
N ASN A 96 -4.42 -3.95 -20.63
CA ASN A 96 -4.65 -4.53 -21.94
C ASN A 96 -4.16 -5.98 -22.03
N PRO A 97 -4.86 -6.86 -22.76
CA PRO A 97 -4.41 -8.22 -22.97
C PRO A 97 -3.05 -8.27 -23.67
N GLY A 98 -2.12 -9.07 -23.15
CA GLY A 98 -0.79 -9.26 -23.74
C GLY A 98 0.25 -8.23 -23.32
N GLU A 99 -0.13 -7.20 -22.56
CA GLU A 99 0.83 -6.29 -21.93
C GLU A 99 1.36 -6.87 -20.61
N PRO A 100 2.62 -6.62 -20.26
CA PRO A 100 3.16 -7.08 -19.00
C PRO A 100 2.48 -6.37 -17.82
N VAL A 101 2.23 -7.12 -16.73
CA VAL A 101 1.75 -6.52 -15.49
C VAL A 101 2.86 -5.71 -14.85
N LEU A 102 2.63 -4.42 -14.65
CA LEU A 102 3.60 -3.47 -14.12
C LEU A 102 3.11 -2.85 -12.80
N PRO A 103 4.02 -2.33 -11.97
CA PRO A 103 3.62 -1.49 -10.84
C PRO A 103 2.76 -0.31 -11.30
N LEU A 104 1.71 0.01 -10.55
CA LEU A 104 0.77 1.09 -10.86
C LEU A 104 1.47 2.42 -11.17
N GLN A 105 2.58 2.71 -10.48
CA GLN A 105 3.38 3.93 -10.69
C GLN A 105 4.04 3.99 -12.09
N LYS A 106 4.05 2.88 -12.83
CA LYS A 106 4.62 2.79 -14.19
C LYS A 106 3.56 2.83 -15.29
N VAL A 107 2.30 3.05 -14.96
CA VAL A 107 1.24 3.27 -15.96
C VAL A 107 1.53 4.59 -16.67
N VAL A 108 1.61 4.54 -18.00
CA VAL A 108 2.09 5.66 -18.83
C VAL A 108 0.96 6.58 -19.29
N SER A 109 -0.27 6.07 -19.44
CA SER A 109 -1.42 6.86 -19.89
C SER A 109 -2.02 7.68 -18.74
N GLY A 110 -2.04 9.00 -18.88
CA GLY A 110 -2.63 9.91 -17.89
C GLY A 110 -4.12 9.63 -17.66
N GLY A 111 -4.89 9.50 -18.74
CA GLY A 111 -6.32 9.20 -18.64
C GLY A 111 -6.64 7.83 -18.04
N GLU A 112 -5.84 6.79 -18.34
CA GLU A 112 -5.98 5.48 -17.70
C GLU A 112 -5.65 5.56 -16.21
N LEU A 113 -4.55 6.21 -15.85
CA LEU A 113 -4.14 6.36 -14.45
C LEU A 113 -5.21 7.13 -13.64
N SER A 114 -5.76 8.21 -14.19
CA SER A 114 -6.83 8.99 -13.55
C SER A 114 -8.08 8.15 -13.29
N ARG A 115 -8.50 7.32 -14.25
CA ARG A 115 -9.64 6.40 -14.05
C ARG A 115 -9.33 5.26 -13.08
N ILE A 116 -8.13 4.71 -13.09
CA ILE A 116 -7.69 3.70 -12.11
C ILE A 116 -7.73 4.31 -10.70
N MET A 117 -7.20 5.52 -10.55
CA MET A 117 -7.24 6.23 -9.27
C MET A 117 -8.67 6.55 -8.84
N LEU A 118 -9.56 6.93 -9.77
CA LEU A 118 -10.98 7.13 -9.48
C LEU A 118 -11.63 5.85 -8.93
N ALA A 119 -11.39 4.68 -9.55
CA ALA A 119 -11.92 3.41 -9.06
C ALA A 119 -11.43 3.09 -7.65
N ILE A 120 -10.14 3.27 -7.38
CA ILE A 120 -9.55 3.02 -6.05
C ILE A 120 -10.08 4.02 -5.02
N LYS A 121 -10.14 5.31 -5.35
CA LYS A 121 -10.61 6.37 -4.44
C LYS A 121 -12.11 6.23 -4.15
N THR A 122 -12.93 5.84 -5.11
CA THR A 122 -14.35 5.55 -4.88
C THR A 122 -14.53 4.41 -3.87
N LEU A 123 -13.70 3.37 -3.96
CA LEU A 123 -13.77 2.25 -3.03
C LEU A 123 -13.32 2.61 -1.61
N LEU A 124 -12.43 3.58 -1.47
CA LEU A 124 -11.84 4.00 -0.21
C LEU A 124 -12.42 5.32 0.33
N ALA A 125 -13.45 5.88 -0.30
CA ALA A 125 -13.99 7.21 0.00
C ALA A 125 -14.27 7.43 1.51
N ASP A 126 -14.87 6.46 2.19
CA ASP A 126 -15.16 6.54 3.62
C ASP A 126 -13.92 6.48 4.53
N LYS A 127 -12.77 6.10 4.01
CA LYS A 127 -11.51 5.90 4.77
C LYS A 127 -10.42 6.87 4.36
N ASP A 128 -10.59 7.54 3.24
CA ASP A 128 -9.61 8.49 2.71
C ASP A 128 -9.71 9.83 3.47
N GLN A 129 -8.60 10.32 3.96
CA GLN A 129 -8.52 11.60 4.67
C GLN A 129 -8.15 12.77 3.74
N THR A 130 -8.07 12.52 2.43
CA THR A 130 -7.73 13.53 1.44
C THR A 130 -8.95 14.44 1.21
N GLU A 131 -8.89 15.68 1.61
CA GLU A 131 -10.03 16.61 1.53
C GLU A 131 -10.38 16.98 0.09
N THR A 132 -9.40 17.14 -0.80
CA THR A 132 -9.59 17.58 -2.19
C THR A 132 -8.94 16.61 -3.16
N LEU A 133 -9.67 16.15 -4.15
CA LEU A 133 -9.22 15.29 -5.24
C LEU A 133 -9.30 16.03 -6.57
N ILE A 134 -8.21 15.99 -7.34
CA ILE A 134 -8.12 16.65 -8.65
C ILE A 134 -7.95 15.56 -9.71
N PHE A 135 -8.86 15.51 -10.68
CA PHE A 135 -8.81 14.60 -11.81
C PHE A 135 -8.58 15.36 -13.11
N ASP A 136 -7.44 15.10 -13.72
CA ASP A 136 -7.07 15.63 -15.03
C ASP A 136 -7.07 14.49 -16.06
N GLU A 137 -7.38 14.79 -17.32
CA GLU A 137 -7.43 13.85 -18.45
C GLU A 137 -8.37 12.63 -18.25
N ILE A 138 -9.27 12.65 -17.28
CA ILE A 138 -10.08 11.49 -16.91
C ILE A 138 -10.99 11.00 -18.03
N ASP A 139 -11.35 11.89 -18.93
CA ASP A 139 -12.22 11.66 -20.10
C ASP A 139 -11.47 11.32 -21.38
N THR A 140 -10.14 11.26 -21.34
CA THR A 140 -9.32 10.90 -22.49
C THR A 140 -9.60 9.47 -22.96
N GLY A 141 -9.95 9.32 -24.23
CA GLY A 141 -10.22 8.02 -24.86
C GLY A 141 -11.54 7.35 -24.46
N ILE A 142 -12.44 8.07 -23.79
CA ILE A 142 -13.77 7.55 -23.42
C ILE A 142 -14.90 8.43 -23.99
N SER A 143 -16.08 7.84 -24.06
CA SER A 143 -17.31 8.54 -24.47
C SER A 143 -18.57 7.80 -23.98
N GLY A 144 -19.72 8.41 -24.19
CA GLY A 144 -21.03 7.76 -23.98
C GLY A 144 -21.17 7.13 -22.57
N ARG A 145 -21.39 5.82 -22.53
CA ARG A 145 -21.69 5.09 -21.29
C ARG A 145 -20.53 5.09 -20.29
N THR A 146 -19.30 5.04 -20.77
CA THR A 146 -18.12 5.07 -19.88
C THR A 146 -17.99 6.43 -19.20
N ALA A 147 -18.21 7.53 -19.92
CA ALA A 147 -18.22 8.87 -19.35
C ALA A 147 -19.31 9.03 -18.27
N GLN A 148 -20.48 8.44 -18.48
CA GLN A 148 -21.54 8.43 -17.47
C GLN A 148 -21.12 7.67 -16.20
N LYS A 149 -20.46 6.52 -16.35
CA LYS A 149 -19.92 5.75 -15.22
C LYS A 149 -18.83 6.50 -14.45
N VAL A 150 -17.97 7.23 -15.15
CA VAL A 150 -16.99 8.13 -14.53
C VAL A 150 -17.70 9.18 -13.68
N ALA A 151 -18.72 9.84 -14.24
CA ALA A 151 -19.50 10.85 -13.57
C ALA A 151 -20.24 10.32 -12.30
N GLU A 152 -20.85 9.13 -12.40
CA GLU A 152 -21.47 8.45 -11.27
C GLU A 152 -20.47 8.19 -10.13
N LYS A 153 -19.25 7.71 -10.44
CA LYS A 153 -18.20 7.47 -9.43
C LYS A 153 -17.66 8.78 -8.83
N MET A 154 -17.53 9.83 -9.62
CA MET A 154 -17.15 11.15 -9.11
C MET A 154 -18.19 11.70 -8.13
N LYS A 155 -19.45 11.54 -8.43
CA LYS A 155 -20.54 11.94 -7.53
C LYS A 155 -20.45 11.24 -6.17
N VAL A 156 -20.19 9.92 -6.15
CA VAL A 156 -20.01 9.17 -4.91
C VAL A 156 -18.84 9.72 -4.08
N ILE A 157 -17.72 10.05 -4.72
CA ILE A 157 -16.59 10.67 -4.02
C ILE A 157 -16.95 12.07 -3.52
N GLY A 158 -17.70 12.83 -4.33
CA GLY A 158 -18.11 14.20 -4.02
C GLY A 158 -19.02 14.32 -2.80
N GLU A 159 -19.60 13.23 -2.30
CA GLU A 159 -20.38 13.22 -1.05
C GLU A 159 -19.49 13.50 0.19
N ASN A 160 -18.21 13.10 0.15
CA ASN A 160 -17.30 13.21 1.29
C ASN A 160 -16.05 14.05 1.00
N HIS A 161 -15.77 14.40 -0.26
CA HIS A 161 -14.56 15.09 -0.69
C HIS A 161 -14.89 16.23 -1.65
N GLN A 162 -14.03 17.26 -1.70
CA GLN A 162 -14.06 18.19 -2.80
C GLN A 162 -13.43 17.54 -4.04
N VAL A 163 -14.17 17.56 -5.15
CA VAL A 163 -13.71 17.02 -6.44
C VAL A 163 -13.54 18.14 -7.45
N LEU A 164 -12.35 18.30 -7.98
CA LEU A 164 -12.03 19.17 -9.11
C LEU A 164 -11.75 18.31 -10.33
N CYS A 165 -12.46 18.55 -11.43
CA CYS A 165 -12.30 17.78 -12.65
C CYS A 165 -12.14 18.70 -13.86
N ILE A 166 -11.15 18.42 -14.70
CA ILE A 166 -11.01 19.03 -16.02
C ILE A 166 -11.59 18.07 -17.02
N THR A 167 -12.67 18.49 -17.72
CA THR A 167 -13.39 17.64 -18.69
C THR A 167 -13.95 18.45 -19.85
N HIS A 168 -14.00 17.81 -21.03
CA HIS A 168 -14.69 18.34 -22.21
C HIS A 168 -15.99 17.58 -22.49
N LEU A 169 -16.33 16.56 -21.67
CA LEU A 169 -17.52 15.74 -21.85
C LEU A 169 -18.70 16.29 -21.02
N PRO A 170 -19.82 16.70 -21.65
CA PRO A 170 -20.97 17.23 -20.93
C PRO A 170 -21.59 16.21 -19.95
N GLN A 171 -21.44 14.92 -20.19
CA GLN A 171 -21.91 13.86 -19.28
C GLN A 171 -21.21 13.88 -17.92
N ILE A 172 -19.97 14.34 -17.88
CA ILE A 172 -19.21 14.49 -16.63
C ILE A 172 -19.50 15.83 -15.99
N ALA A 173 -19.52 16.90 -16.79
CA ALA A 173 -19.72 18.26 -16.28
C ALA A 173 -21.14 18.53 -15.72
N SER A 174 -22.12 17.69 -16.02
CA SER A 174 -23.53 17.86 -15.60
C SER A 174 -23.91 17.15 -14.29
N GLN A 175 -22.95 16.49 -13.60
CA GLN A 175 -23.25 15.69 -12.39
C GLN A 175 -22.93 16.41 -11.06
#